data_1382fc69e6fd9fdd5a5cb485bf3764d9
#
_entry.id   1382fc69e6fd9fdd5a5cb485bf3764d9
#
_cell.length_a   1.000
_cell.length_b   1.000
_cell.length_c   1.000
_cell.angle_alpha   90.00
_cell.angle_beta   90.00
_cell.angle_gamma   90.00
#
_symmetry.space_group_name_H-M   'P 1'
#
loop_
_entity.id
_entity.type
_entity.pdbx_description
1 polymer ?
#
loop_
_entity_poly.entity_id
_entity_poly.type
_entity_poly.pdbx_seq_one_letter_code
_entity_poly.pdbx_strand_id
1 'polypeptide(L)' 'MTNITNESLALDDLHSVDELAAKYPKILSVPTLRWQLRHRQENGLASACVPVGKKLLISKTRYESWLATQAEGARN' A
#
# COMPACT_ATOMS: atom_id res chain seq x y z
N MET A 1 14.18 -16.02 -14.72
CA MET A 1 13.90 -15.52 -14.30
C MET A 1 13.39 -15.25 -13.57
N THR A 2 13.32 -15.40 -13.38
CA THR A 2 12.80 -15.17 -12.79
C THR A 2 12.21 -14.63 -12.17
N ASN A 3 12.07 -14.52 -11.56
CA ASN A 3 11.46 -13.97 -10.91
C ASN A 3 11.21 -12.77 -10.75
N ILE A 4 11.70 -12.76 -11.00
CA ILE A 4 11.46 -11.44 -11.25
C ILE A 4 10.07 -11.02 -11.32
N THR A 5 9.23 -11.91 -11.62
CA THR A 5 7.84 -11.60 -11.71
C THR A 5 7.28 -11.02 -10.45
N ASN A 6 7.79 -11.44 -9.31
CA ASN A 6 7.24 -10.92 -8.09
C ASN A 6 7.66 -9.51 -7.84
N GLU A 7 8.61 -9.00 -8.62
CA GLU A 7 8.98 -7.64 -8.50
C GLU A 7 8.32 -6.78 -9.50
N SER A 8 7.57 -7.37 -10.40
CA SER A 8 6.86 -6.60 -11.39
C SER A 8 5.77 -5.78 -10.74
N LEU A 9 5.60 -4.59 -11.21
CA LEU A 9 4.53 -3.73 -10.79
C LEU A 9 3.62 -3.52 -11.97
N ALA A 10 2.35 -3.79 -11.78
CA ALA A 10 1.36 -3.50 -12.79
C ALA A 10 0.90 -2.07 -12.59
N LEU A 11 0.87 -1.30 -13.64
CA LEU A 11 0.41 0.07 -13.52
C LEU A 11 -1.02 0.13 -13.00
N ASP A 12 -1.83 -0.86 -13.37
CA ASP A 12 -3.21 -0.92 -12.92
C ASP A 12 -3.32 -1.13 -11.41
N ASP A 13 -2.25 -1.61 -10.80
CA ASP A 13 -2.24 -1.89 -9.36
C ASP A 13 -1.85 -0.68 -8.54
N LEU A 14 -1.36 0.37 -9.17
CA LEU A 14 -0.88 1.55 -8.46
C LEU A 14 -2.00 2.56 -8.31
N HIS A 15 -2.14 3.09 -7.12
CA HIS A 15 -3.22 4.02 -6.79
C HIS A 15 -2.69 5.16 -5.93
N SER A 16 -3.28 6.33 -6.12
CA SER A 16 -3.03 7.41 -5.19
C SER A 16 -3.83 7.16 -3.92
N VAL A 17 -3.53 7.94 -2.88
CA VAL A 17 -4.28 7.85 -1.64
C VAL A 17 -5.78 8.09 -1.90
N ASP A 18 -6.08 9.12 -2.68
CA ASP A 18 -7.48 9.46 -2.94
C ASP A 18 -8.18 8.34 -3.70
N GLU A 19 -7.49 7.75 -4.67
CA GLU A 19 -8.09 6.67 -5.46
C GLU A 19 -8.35 5.44 -4.62
N LEU A 20 -7.39 5.08 -3.79
CA LEU A 20 -7.53 3.88 -2.98
C LEU A 20 -8.64 4.04 -1.95
N ALA A 21 -8.72 5.21 -1.33
CA ALA A 21 -9.77 5.47 -0.36
C ALA A 21 -11.15 5.49 -1.04
N ALA A 22 -11.22 6.02 -2.26
CA ALA A 22 -12.49 6.06 -2.97
C ALA A 22 -12.97 4.67 -3.37
N LYS A 23 -12.03 3.77 -3.63
CA LYS A 23 -12.38 2.40 -4.01
C LYS A 23 -12.95 1.60 -2.85
N TYR A 24 -12.49 1.89 -1.64
CA TYR A 24 -12.88 1.12 -0.47
C TYR A 24 -13.31 2.05 0.66
N PRO A 25 -14.36 2.84 0.44
CA PRO A 25 -14.71 3.90 1.39
C PRO A 25 -15.18 3.40 2.75
N LYS A 26 -15.61 2.15 2.82
CA LYS A 26 -16.07 1.59 4.10
C LYS A 26 -14.90 1.09 4.94
N ILE A 27 -13.75 0.93 4.32
CA ILE A 27 -12.60 0.35 5.00
C ILE A 27 -11.48 1.37 5.15
N LEU A 28 -11.29 2.19 4.13
CA LEU A 28 -10.17 3.11 4.07
C LEU A 28 -10.67 4.54 3.98
N SER A 29 -9.90 5.45 4.54
CA SER A 29 -10.16 6.87 4.41
C SER A 29 -8.85 7.56 4.09
N VAL A 30 -8.94 8.75 3.52
CA VAL A 30 -7.75 9.52 3.19
C VAL A 30 -6.91 9.79 4.45
N PRO A 31 -7.51 10.25 5.55
CA PRO A 31 -6.70 10.49 6.75
C PRO A 31 -6.00 9.23 7.26
N THR A 32 -6.69 8.10 7.23
CA THR A 32 -6.09 6.85 7.69
C THR A 32 -4.90 6.47 6.82
N LEU A 33 -5.09 6.54 5.49
CA LEU A 33 -4.01 6.20 4.58
C LEU A 33 -2.83 7.14 4.73
N ARG A 34 -3.10 8.44 4.90
CA ARG A 34 -2.03 9.40 5.08
C ARG A 34 -1.26 9.15 6.36
N TRP A 35 -1.97 8.78 7.41
CA TRP A 35 -1.31 8.46 8.67
C TRP A 35 -0.40 7.24 8.49
N GLN A 36 -0.91 6.20 7.84
CA GLN A 36 -0.13 5.00 7.59
C GLN A 36 1.11 5.30 6.75
N LEU A 37 0.95 6.14 5.74
CA LEU A 37 2.08 6.50 4.88
C LEU A 37 3.11 7.33 5.63
N ARG A 38 2.66 8.20 6.52
CA ARG A 38 3.57 9.01 7.30
C ARG A 38 4.48 8.14 8.15
N HIS A 39 3.97 7.01 8.60
CA HIS A 39 4.71 6.09 9.45
C HIS A 39 5.22 4.86 8.71
N ARG A 40 5.33 4.95 7.39
CA ARG A 40 5.61 3.78 6.57
C ARG A 40 6.98 3.15 6.84
N GLN A 41 7.93 3.94 7.30
CA GLN A 41 9.23 3.38 7.61
C GLN A 41 9.16 2.50 8.85
N GLU A 42 8.26 2.82 9.76
CA GLU A 42 8.14 2.12 11.03
C GLU A 42 7.19 0.94 10.94
N ASN A 43 6.14 1.08 10.15
CA ASN A 43 5.13 0.02 10.10
C ASN A 43 5.30 -0.94 8.93
N GLY A 44 6.32 -0.72 8.10
CA GLY A 44 6.60 -1.63 7.00
C GLY A 44 5.84 -1.33 5.72
N LEU A 45 4.97 -0.33 5.72
CA LEU A 45 4.17 -0.03 4.55
C LEU A 45 5.01 0.50 3.39
N ALA A 46 6.23 0.94 3.66
CA ALA A 46 7.09 1.44 2.60
C ALA A 46 7.26 0.41 1.48
N SER A 47 7.17 -0.87 1.80
CA SER A 47 7.31 -1.91 0.78
C SER A 47 6.18 -1.89 -0.24
N ALA A 48 5.05 -1.28 0.11
CA ALA A 48 3.91 -1.16 -0.81
C ALA A 48 3.87 0.18 -1.52
N CYS A 49 4.81 1.05 -1.23
CA CYS A 49 4.82 2.40 -1.80
C CYS A 49 5.74 2.47 -2.99
N VAL A 50 5.31 3.14 -4.04
CA VAL A 50 6.08 3.26 -5.27
C VAL A 50 6.15 4.75 -5.63
N PRO A 51 7.33 5.35 -5.59
CA PRO A 51 7.45 6.74 -6.01
C PRO A 51 7.45 6.83 -7.53
N VAL A 52 6.60 7.70 -8.05
CA VAL A 52 6.52 7.93 -9.49
C VAL A 52 6.58 9.44 -9.67
N GLY A 53 7.74 9.92 -10.13
CA GLY A 53 7.95 11.35 -10.20
C GLY A 53 7.88 11.95 -8.81
N LYS A 54 7.02 12.94 -8.66
CA LYS A 54 6.85 13.58 -7.36
C LYS A 54 5.72 12.98 -6.55
N LYS A 55 5.07 11.94 -7.07
CA LYS A 55 3.95 11.32 -6.40
C LYS A 55 4.37 10.03 -5.74
N LEU A 56 3.73 9.73 -4.63
CA LEU A 56 3.91 8.44 -3.97
C LEU A 56 2.63 7.64 -4.18
N LEU A 57 2.75 6.54 -4.88
CA LEU A 57 1.60 5.69 -5.16
C LEU A 57 1.67 4.43 -4.32
N ILE A 58 0.54 3.76 -4.20
CA ILE A 58 0.43 2.56 -3.39
C ILE A 58 0.06 1.40 -4.29
N SER A 59 0.83 0.31 -4.17
CA SER A 59 0.49 -0.93 -4.85
C SER A 59 -0.62 -1.61 -4.05
N LYS A 60 -1.79 -1.78 -4.66
CA LYS A 60 -2.92 -2.37 -3.97
C LYS A 60 -2.61 -3.78 -3.50
N THR A 61 -1.99 -4.57 -4.35
CA THR A 61 -1.64 -5.96 -4.02
C THR A 61 -0.70 -6.02 -2.82
N ARG A 62 0.31 -5.17 -2.82
CA ARG A 62 1.26 -5.15 -1.71
C ARG A 62 0.63 -4.57 -0.46
N TYR A 63 -0.27 -3.61 -0.62
CA TYR A 63 -0.97 -3.05 0.52
C TYR A 63 -1.83 -4.11 1.20
N GLU A 64 -2.50 -4.94 0.41
CA GLU A 64 -3.31 -6.02 0.96
C GLU A 64 -2.44 -7.01 1.72
N SER A 65 -1.28 -7.35 1.17
CA SER A 65 -0.36 -8.24 1.86
C SER A 65 0.10 -7.64 3.17
N TRP A 66 0.39 -6.34 3.15
CA TRP A 66 0.83 -5.65 4.35
C TRP A 66 -0.27 -5.64 5.41
N LEU A 67 -1.53 -5.40 5.00
CA LEU A 67 -2.64 -5.44 5.93
C LEU A 67 -2.77 -6.81 6.59
N ALA A 68 -2.54 -7.86 5.82
CA ALA A 68 -2.63 -9.20 6.38
C ALA A 68 -1.61 -9.40 7.51
N THR A 69 -0.40 -8.88 7.32
CA THR A 69 0.60 -9.01 8.37
C THR A 69 0.24 -8.18 9.58
N GLN A 70 -0.38 -7.01 9.37
CA GLN A 70 -0.81 -6.18 10.50
C GLN A 70 -1.90 -6.88 11.29
N ALA A 71 -2.83 -7.52 10.57
CA ALA A 71 -3.91 -8.23 11.23
C ALA A 71 -3.39 -9.37 12.07
N GLU A 72 -2.41 -10.11 11.56
CA GLU A 72 -1.82 -11.20 12.31
C GLU A 72 -1.06 -10.71 13.53
N GLY A 73 -0.33 -9.61 13.35
CA GLY A 73 0.39 -9.03 14.48
C GLY A 73 -0.54 -8.56 15.58
N ALA A 74 -1.70 -8.03 15.19
CA ALA A 74 -2.66 -7.54 16.17
C ALA A 74 -3.29 -8.65 16.98
N ARG A 75 -3.24 -9.87 16.49
CA ARG A 75 -3.84 -10.99 17.19
C ARG A 75 -2.96 -11.51 18.31
N ASN A 76 -1.73 -11.12 18.29
CA ASN A 76 -0.82 -11.50 19.34
C ASN A 76 -0.81 -10.46 20.44
#